data_fca8bb82770aac18adcbb824076bd5f6
#
_entry.id   fca8bb82770aac18adcbb824076bd5f6
#
_cell.length_a   1.000
_cell.length_b   1.000
_cell.length_c   1.000
_cell.angle_alpha   90.00
_cell.angle_beta   90.00
_cell.angle_gamma   90.00
#
_symmetry.space_group_name_H-M   'P 1'
#
loop_
_entity.id
_entity.type
_entity.pdbx_description
1 polymer ?
#
loop_
_entity_poly.entity_id
_entity_poly.type
_entity_poly.pdbx_seq_one_letter_code
_entity_poly.pdbx_strand_id
1 'polypeptide(L)'
;MSNMHNPPHPGHVLREWIPENMTITSAAKALQISRVSLSKILNANTNISAEMAIRLSQWLGTSSDVWLSMQVKYDLWQAEQKATFHIE
;
A
#
# COMPACT_ATOMS: atom_id res chain seq x y z
N MET A 1 -0.58 -5.62 23.00
CA MET A 1 0.56 -6.18 22.32
C MET A 1 0.14 -6.79 20.99
N SER A 2 0.93 -6.60 19.99
CA SER A 2 0.61 -7.13 18.69
C SER A 2 1.13 -8.55 18.53
N ASN A 3 0.28 -9.43 18.03
CA ASN A 3 0.69 -10.77 17.60
C ASN A 3 0.86 -10.82 16.10
N MET A 4 0.87 -9.65 15.48
CA MET A 4 1.00 -9.59 14.05
C MET A 4 2.38 -10.05 13.61
N HIS A 5 2.38 -10.90 12.60
CA HIS A 5 3.59 -11.13 11.86
C HIS A 5 3.91 -9.86 11.09
N ASN A 6 5.12 -9.76 10.59
CA ASN A 6 5.56 -8.68 9.73
C ASN A 6 4.56 -8.54 8.58
N PRO A 7 3.64 -7.58 8.63
CA PRO A 7 2.66 -7.43 7.55
C PRO A 7 3.33 -6.82 6.32
N PRO A 8 2.92 -7.24 5.12
CA PRO A 8 3.50 -6.65 3.92
C PRO A 8 3.02 -5.23 3.74
N HIS A 9 3.87 -4.40 3.14
CA HIS A 9 3.45 -3.09 2.70
C HIS A 9 2.42 -3.28 1.57
N PRO A 10 1.33 -2.49 1.57
CA PRO A 10 0.30 -2.66 0.53
C PRO A 10 0.85 -2.49 -0.90
N GLY A 11 1.91 -1.72 -1.07
CA GLY A 11 2.56 -1.60 -2.38
C GLY A 11 3.12 -2.93 -2.89
N HIS A 12 3.66 -3.74 -1.98
CA HIS A 12 4.16 -5.05 -2.36
C HIS A 12 3.02 -6.01 -2.73
N VAL A 13 1.89 -5.88 -2.05
CA VAL A 13 0.70 -6.65 -2.40
C VAL A 13 0.19 -6.20 -3.78
N LEU A 14 0.19 -4.90 -4.03
CA LEU A 14 -0.24 -4.36 -5.30
C LEU A 14 0.57 -4.92 -6.47
N ARG A 15 1.87 -5.16 -6.28
CA ARG A 15 2.69 -5.75 -7.34
C ARG A 15 2.10 -7.05 -7.86
N GLU A 16 1.49 -7.84 -6.97
CA GLU A 16 0.93 -9.13 -7.34
C GLU A 16 -0.38 -9.00 -8.10
N TRP A 17 -1.04 -7.85 -7.97
CA TRP A 17 -2.30 -7.59 -8.66
C TRP A 17 -2.09 -7.03 -10.06
N ILE A 18 -0.91 -6.44 -10.31
CA ILE A 18 -0.61 -5.87 -11.63
C ILE A 18 -0.25 -7.03 -12.55
N PRO A 19 -0.91 -7.15 -13.73
CA PRO A 19 -0.59 -8.23 -14.67
C PRO A 19 0.88 -8.20 -15.06
N GLU A 20 1.47 -9.40 -15.21
CA GLU A 20 2.88 -9.53 -15.51
C GLU A 20 3.28 -8.85 -16.82
N ASN A 21 2.36 -8.84 -17.78
CA ASN A 21 2.63 -8.25 -19.09
C ASN A 21 2.36 -6.75 -19.14
N MET A 22 1.96 -6.16 -18.01
CA MET A 22 1.67 -4.73 -17.96
C MET A 22 2.88 -3.99 -17.40
N THR A 23 3.27 -2.90 -18.08
CA THR A 23 4.37 -2.07 -17.60
C THR A 23 3.90 -1.16 -16.47
N ILE A 24 4.86 -0.68 -15.67
CA ILE A 24 4.55 0.28 -14.61
C ILE A 24 3.94 1.55 -15.22
N THR A 25 4.45 1.97 -16.38
CA THR A 25 3.91 3.14 -17.09
C THR A 25 2.44 2.95 -17.44
N SER A 26 2.08 1.77 -17.97
CA SER A 26 0.68 1.49 -18.31
C SER A 26 -0.20 1.43 -17.08
N ALA A 27 0.27 0.82 -16.01
CA ALA A 27 -0.50 0.73 -14.77
C ALA A 27 -0.73 2.13 -14.17
N ALA A 28 0.31 2.96 -14.17
CA ALA A 28 0.20 4.34 -13.66
C ALA A 28 -0.84 5.12 -14.47
N LYS A 29 -0.81 4.95 -15.79
CA LYS A 29 -1.77 5.60 -16.65
C LYS A 29 -3.20 5.16 -16.34
N ALA A 30 -3.40 3.86 -16.13
CA ALA A 30 -4.72 3.33 -15.77
C ALA A 30 -5.21 3.91 -14.45
N LEU A 31 -4.31 4.11 -13.50
CA LEU A 31 -4.61 4.69 -12.20
C LEU A 31 -4.65 6.21 -12.21
N GLN A 32 -4.28 6.83 -13.34
CA GLN A 32 -4.24 8.28 -13.50
C GLN A 32 -3.30 8.94 -12.50
N ILE A 33 -2.14 8.32 -12.31
CA ILE A 33 -1.06 8.87 -11.46
C ILE A 33 0.23 8.84 -12.27
N SER A 34 1.26 9.52 -11.77
CA SER A 34 2.54 9.51 -12.45
C SER A 34 3.25 8.16 -12.23
N ARG A 35 4.12 7.82 -13.18
CA ARG A 35 4.93 6.62 -13.06
C ARG A 35 5.79 6.65 -11.80
N VAL A 36 6.31 7.83 -11.47
CA VAL A 36 7.15 8.00 -10.29
C VAL A 36 6.34 7.72 -9.02
N SER A 37 5.10 8.23 -8.96
CA SER A 37 4.24 7.98 -7.82
C SER A 37 3.97 6.49 -7.64
N LEU A 38 3.65 5.80 -8.72
CA LEU A 38 3.38 4.37 -8.64
C LEU A 38 4.64 3.59 -8.23
N SER A 39 5.78 3.96 -8.79
CA SER A 39 7.04 3.30 -8.46
C SER A 39 7.34 3.42 -6.97
N LYS A 40 7.11 4.59 -6.37
CA LYS A 40 7.32 4.79 -4.94
C LYS A 40 6.42 3.89 -4.11
N ILE A 41 5.16 3.76 -4.52
CA ILE A 41 4.22 2.88 -3.81
C ILE A 41 4.68 1.43 -3.90
N LEU A 42 5.05 0.98 -5.09
CA LEU A 42 5.44 -0.41 -5.31
C LEU A 42 6.72 -0.78 -4.57
N ASN A 43 7.58 0.19 -4.32
CA ASN A 43 8.83 -0.01 -3.60
C ASN A 43 8.71 0.31 -2.11
N ALA A 44 7.49 0.50 -1.62
CA ALA A 44 7.22 0.79 -0.21
C ALA A 44 7.88 2.09 0.28
N ASN A 45 8.13 3.02 -0.63
CA ASN A 45 8.75 4.30 -0.29
C ASN A 45 7.73 5.38 0.01
N THR A 46 6.44 5.08 -0.13
CA THR A 46 5.37 5.99 0.24
C THR A 46 4.15 5.18 0.65
N ASN A 47 3.25 5.82 1.36
CA ASN A 47 2.05 5.19 1.87
C ASN A 47 0.92 5.27 0.85
N ILE A 48 -0.08 4.40 1.02
CA ILE A 48 -1.30 4.47 0.23
C ILE A 48 -2.25 5.41 0.96
N SER A 49 -2.60 6.50 0.27
CA SER A 49 -3.57 7.47 0.78
C SER A 49 -4.99 7.00 0.52
N ALA A 50 -5.95 7.70 1.13
CA ALA A 50 -7.36 7.41 0.88
C ALA A 50 -7.70 7.58 -0.60
N GLU A 51 -7.18 8.63 -1.23
CA GLU A 51 -7.41 8.84 -2.66
C GLU A 51 -6.83 7.70 -3.48
N MET A 52 -5.62 7.26 -3.15
CA MET A 52 -5.00 6.16 -3.88
C MET A 52 -5.80 4.86 -3.69
N ALA A 53 -6.30 4.63 -2.49
CA ALA A 53 -7.14 3.46 -2.22
C ALA A 53 -8.40 3.46 -3.09
N ILE A 54 -9.00 4.63 -3.29
CA ILE A 54 -10.17 4.77 -4.16
C ILE A 54 -9.79 4.44 -5.61
N ARG A 55 -8.68 4.96 -6.09
CA ARG A 55 -8.21 4.67 -7.45
C ARG A 55 -7.99 3.17 -7.65
N LEU A 56 -7.36 2.52 -6.67
CA LEU A 56 -7.11 1.08 -6.73
C LEU A 56 -8.41 0.29 -6.73
N SER A 57 -9.38 0.70 -5.92
CA SER A 57 -10.65 0.02 -5.87
C SER A 57 -11.39 0.09 -7.21
N GLN A 58 -11.33 1.22 -7.87
CA GLN A 58 -11.99 1.40 -9.16
C GLN A 58 -11.29 0.61 -10.27
N TRP A 59 -9.98 0.52 -10.19
CA TRP A 59 -9.21 -0.18 -11.22
C TRP A 59 -9.27 -1.69 -11.05
N LEU A 60 -9.14 -2.16 -9.81
CA LEU A 60 -9.01 -3.60 -9.53
C LEU A 60 -10.30 -4.26 -9.05
N GLY A 61 -11.33 -3.48 -8.80
CA GLY A 61 -12.60 -4.03 -8.31
C GLY A 61 -12.55 -4.45 -6.85
N THR A 62 -11.58 -3.95 -6.10
CA THR A 62 -11.47 -4.22 -4.67
C THR A 62 -12.13 -3.12 -3.87
N SER A 63 -12.26 -3.34 -2.56
CA SER A 63 -12.73 -2.32 -1.64
C SER A 63 -11.59 -1.35 -1.31
N SER A 64 -11.90 -0.06 -1.18
CA SER A 64 -10.93 0.93 -0.71
C SER A 64 -10.43 0.59 0.70
N ASP A 65 -11.32 0.07 1.53
CA ASP A 65 -10.99 -0.29 2.91
C ASP A 65 -9.88 -1.33 2.98
N VAL A 66 -9.83 -2.24 2.03
CA VAL A 66 -8.80 -3.29 2.00
C VAL A 66 -7.41 -2.66 1.95
N TRP A 67 -7.23 -1.68 1.06
CA TRP A 67 -5.93 -1.04 0.89
C TRP A 67 -5.55 -0.20 2.11
N LEU A 68 -6.50 0.54 2.66
CA LEU A 68 -6.24 1.35 3.84
C LEU A 68 -5.99 0.48 5.07
N SER A 69 -6.70 -0.63 5.20
CA SER A 69 -6.47 -1.57 6.31
C SER A 69 -5.06 -2.14 6.27
N MET A 70 -4.58 -2.50 5.09
CA MET A 70 -3.22 -2.99 4.95
C MET A 70 -2.20 -1.94 5.33
N GLN A 71 -2.45 -0.68 4.94
CA GLN A 71 -1.54 0.42 5.28
C GLN A 71 -1.51 0.65 6.78
N VAL A 72 -2.68 0.65 7.43
CA VAL A 72 -2.76 0.86 8.88
C VAL A 72 -2.01 -0.24 9.63
N LYS A 73 -2.20 -1.49 9.23
CA LYS A 73 -1.52 -2.61 9.87
C LYS A 73 -0.01 -2.50 9.73
N TYR A 74 0.44 -2.14 8.54
CA TYR A 74 1.87 -1.95 8.30
C TYR A 74 2.42 -0.81 9.15
N ASP A 75 1.71 0.32 9.18
CA ASP A 75 2.14 1.49 9.94
C ASP A 75 2.21 1.18 11.43
N LEU A 76 1.22 0.47 11.96
CA LEU A 76 1.21 0.08 13.37
C LEU A 76 2.39 -0.83 13.69
N TRP A 77 2.64 -1.81 12.83
CA TRP A 77 3.76 -2.72 13.04
C TRP A 77 5.08 -1.96 13.06
N GLN A 78 5.27 -1.04 12.11
CA GLN A 78 6.47 -0.21 12.06
C GLN A 78 6.62 0.65 13.32
N ALA A 79 5.53 1.27 13.75
CA ALA A 79 5.56 2.13 14.93
C ALA A 79 5.87 1.33 16.19
N GLU A 80 5.33 0.12 16.29
CA GLU A 80 5.59 -0.74 17.45
C GLU A 80 7.06 -1.17 17.52
N GLN A 81 7.67 -1.41 16.36
CA GLN A 81 9.08 -1.75 16.32
C GLN A 81 9.98 -0.62 16.81
N LYS A 82 9.54 0.61 16.62
CA LYS A 82 10.33 1.80 16.95
C LYS A 82 9.94 2.43 18.28
N ALA A 83 8.86 1.99 18.88
CA ALA A 83 8.34 2.63 20.10
C ALA A 83 9.31 2.40 21.26
N THR A 84 9.70 3.50 21.91
CA THR A 84 10.57 3.47 23.07
C THR A 84 9.88 3.99 24.31
N PHE A 85 8.65 4.49 24.16
CA PHE A 85 7.89 5.03 25.29
C PHE A 85 7.04 3.94 25.89
N HIS A 86 6.67 4.17 27.14
CA HIS A 86 5.76 3.29 27.87
C HIS A 86 4.78 4.19 28.63
N ILE A 87 3.51 4.06 28.27
CA ILE A 87 2.46 4.86 28.88
C ILE A 87 1.59 3.93 29.73
N GLU A 88 1.41 4.30 31.01
CA GLU A 88 0.60 3.52 31.93
C GLU A 88 -0.82 4.03 32.01
#